data_d81fa5d2ce1ff2898fff77de3e8a8e85
#
_entry.id   d81fa5d2ce1ff2898fff77de3e8a8e85
#
_cell.length_a   1.000
_cell.length_b   1.000
_cell.length_c   1.000
_cell.angle_alpha   90.00
_cell.angle_beta   90.00
_cell.angle_gamma   90.00
#
_symmetry.space_group_name_H-M   'P 1'
#
loop_
_entity.id
_entity.type
_entity.pdbx_description
1 polymer ?
#
loop_
_entity_poly.entity_id
_entity_poly.type
_entity_poly.pdbx_seq_one_letter_code
_entity_poly.pdbx_strand_id
1 'polypeptide(L)'
;MTKNALAYICRKRNRSIIAFILITLVLSSLYSCFYVAKSIDGVERSIYRLSNSSISIAKKNAKDLFKKEDLKELKYIKDIDEITTEYNGTAKLTSGNVFAGDQKVQRDDVPQDLKNLVAIHAVTESKKNLLFRSNAFMIDEGRGIRKGDKYKVLVHKELAKKNNWKLHDKIDLNLISDG
;
A
#
# COMPACT_ATOMS: atom_id res chain seq x y z
N MET A 1 20.61 22.78 53.78
CA MET A 1 21.41 22.28 52.60
C MET A 1 21.03 23.00 51.29
N THR A 2 19.74 23.25 51.02
CA THR A 2 19.28 23.86 49.74
C THR A 2 19.79 25.27 49.45
N LYS A 3 19.92 26.14 50.46
CA LYS A 3 20.42 27.54 50.28
C LYS A 3 21.84 27.60 49.81
N ASN A 4 22.73 26.70 50.21
CA ASN A 4 24.13 26.66 49.77
C ASN A 4 24.27 26.13 48.36
N ALA A 5 23.41 25.17 47.94
CA ALA A 5 23.35 24.68 46.58
C ALA A 5 22.90 25.78 45.61
N LEU A 6 21.86 26.54 45.96
CA LEU A 6 21.35 27.67 45.17
C LEU A 6 22.44 28.76 45.02
N ALA A 7 23.11 29.13 46.12
CA ALA A 7 24.22 30.11 46.06
C ALA A 7 25.37 29.69 45.17
N TYR A 8 25.72 28.38 45.14
CA TYR A 8 26.73 27.81 44.24
C TYR A 8 26.31 27.92 42.78
N ILE A 9 25.07 27.58 42.45
CA ILE A 9 24.50 27.66 41.11
C ILE A 9 24.55 29.11 40.62
N CYS A 10 24.14 30.06 41.40
CA CYS A 10 24.14 31.49 41.04
C CYS A 10 25.55 32.03 40.86
N ARG A 11 26.54 31.60 41.65
CA ARG A 11 27.92 32.08 41.60
C ARG A 11 28.68 31.53 40.37
N LYS A 12 28.35 30.34 39.87
CA LYS A 12 28.94 29.71 38.67
C LYS A 12 27.95 29.53 37.53
N ARG A 13 27.19 30.58 37.25
CA ARG A 13 26.06 30.60 36.32
C ARG A 13 26.34 29.91 34.97
N ASN A 14 27.44 30.25 34.32
CA ASN A 14 27.75 29.67 33.00
C ASN A 14 27.99 28.15 33.04
N ARG A 15 28.70 27.66 34.07
CA ARG A 15 28.94 26.23 34.22
C ARG A 15 27.65 25.48 34.54
N SER A 16 26.76 26.05 35.36
CA SER A 16 25.47 25.47 35.69
C SER A 16 24.53 25.41 34.48
N ILE A 17 24.56 26.45 33.63
CA ILE A 17 23.77 26.46 32.40
C ILE A 17 24.28 25.38 31.42
N ILE A 18 25.57 25.26 31.24
CA ILE A 18 26.18 24.23 30.37
C ILE A 18 25.78 22.82 30.89
N ALA A 19 25.96 22.60 32.20
CA ALA A 19 25.60 21.33 32.80
C ALA A 19 24.08 20.99 32.62
N PHE A 20 23.23 21.99 32.79
CA PHE A 20 21.79 21.84 32.59
C PHE A 20 21.44 21.46 31.12
N ILE A 21 22.05 22.16 30.16
CA ILE A 21 21.87 21.86 28.73
C ILE A 21 22.30 20.42 28.41
N LEU A 22 23.48 20.00 28.92
CA LEU A 22 23.99 18.65 28.70
C LEU A 22 23.06 17.58 29.28
N ILE A 23 22.58 17.78 30.51
CA ILE A 23 21.63 16.85 31.15
C ILE A 23 20.32 16.81 30.37
N THR A 24 19.82 17.96 29.93
CA THR A 24 18.58 18.02 29.12
C THR A 24 18.74 17.27 27.79
N LEU A 25 19.88 17.42 27.10
CA LEU A 25 20.18 16.69 25.87
C LEU A 25 20.21 15.17 26.10
N VAL A 26 20.89 14.73 27.16
CA VAL A 26 20.95 13.30 27.50
C VAL A 26 19.57 12.74 27.83
N LEU A 27 18.80 13.43 28.66
CA LEU A 27 17.45 13.00 28.99
C LEU A 27 16.52 12.99 27.79
N SER A 28 16.61 14.00 26.92
CA SER A 28 15.84 14.07 25.66
C SER A 28 16.17 12.90 24.74
N SER A 29 17.46 12.56 24.59
CA SER A 29 17.88 11.42 23.76
C SER A 29 17.39 10.10 24.32
N LEU A 30 17.49 9.88 25.63
CA LEU A 30 16.96 8.70 26.29
C LEU A 30 15.44 8.57 26.11
N TYR A 31 14.72 9.67 26.29
CA TYR A 31 13.27 9.70 26.07
C TYR A 31 12.90 9.34 24.64
N SER A 32 13.64 9.91 23.65
CA SER A 32 13.44 9.61 22.23
C SER A 32 13.68 8.13 21.93
N CYS A 33 14.77 7.55 22.45
CA CYS A 33 15.05 6.12 22.30
C CYS A 33 13.94 5.26 22.89
N PHE A 34 13.43 5.61 24.06
CA PHE A 34 12.35 4.87 24.72
C PHE A 34 11.04 4.97 23.95
N TYR A 35 10.75 6.15 23.39
CA TYR A 35 9.56 6.38 22.56
C TYR A 35 9.63 5.58 21.26
N VAL A 36 10.78 5.57 20.59
CA VAL A 36 11.01 4.77 19.39
C VAL A 36 10.84 3.28 19.68
N ALA A 37 11.50 2.77 20.74
CA ALA A 37 11.38 1.36 21.12
C ALA A 37 9.91 0.94 21.36
N LYS A 38 9.15 1.77 22.10
CA LYS A 38 7.72 1.51 22.34
C LYS A 38 6.88 1.59 21.06
N SER A 39 7.24 2.47 20.13
CA SER A 39 6.53 2.60 18.85
C SER A 39 6.77 1.40 17.93
N ILE A 40 7.95 0.79 17.98
CA ILE A 40 8.30 -0.40 17.18
C ILE A 40 7.34 -1.55 17.50
N ASP A 41 7.06 -1.83 18.76
CA ASP A 41 6.13 -2.89 19.17
C ASP A 41 4.72 -2.70 18.58
N GLY A 42 4.26 -1.46 18.50
CA GLY A 42 2.97 -1.11 17.90
C GLY A 42 2.94 -1.31 16.39
N VAL A 43 4.02 -0.92 15.71
CA VAL A 43 4.18 -1.07 14.26
C VAL A 43 4.32 -2.55 13.92
N GLU A 44 5.15 -3.29 14.65
CA GLU A 44 5.35 -4.72 14.47
C GLU A 44 4.03 -5.47 14.60
N ARG A 45 3.27 -5.27 15.67
CA ARG A 45 1.94 -5.89 15.84
C ARG A 45 0.97 -5.53 14.72
N SER A 46 1.02 -4.30 14.23
CA SER A 46 0.15 -3.86 13.12
C SER A 46 0.52 -4.56 11.83
N ILE A 47 1.81 -4.68 11.51
CA ILE A 47 2.31 -5.37 10.32
C ILE A 47 1.99 -6.86 10.40
N TYR A 48 2.30 -7.52 11.52
CA TYR A 48 2.01 -8.94 11.70
C TYR A 48 0.51 -9.24 11.61
N ARG A 49 -0.34 -8.40 12.19
CA ARG A 49 -1.79 -8.57 12.12
C ARG A 49 -2.31 -8.39 10.69
N LEU A 50 -1.77 -7.47 9.92
CA LEU A 50 -2.15 -7.25 8.52
C LEU A 50 -1.63 -8.38 7.62
N SER A 51 -0.40 -8.80 7.82
CA SER A 51 0.24 -9.86 7.02
C SER A 51 -0.36 -11.25 7.28
N ASN A 52 -0.61 -11.58 8.54
CA ASN A 52 -1.08 -12.92 8.94
C ASN A 52 -2.61 -13.03 8.98
N SER A 53 -3.34 -11.96 8.66
CA SER A 53 -4.81 -11.98 8.66
C SER A 53 -5.42 -12.42 7.33
N SER A 54 -4.62 -12.75 6.33
CA SER A 54 -5.11 -13.16 5.02
C SER A 54 -4.27 -14.30 4.44
N ILE A 55 -4.95 -15.25 3.84
CA ILE A 55 -4.34 -16.35 3.09
C ILE A 55 -4.78 -16.21 1.64
N SER A 56 -3.83 -16.19 0.72
CA SER A 56 -4.11 -16.19 -0.71
C SER A 56 -3.96 -17.59 -1.26
N ILE A 57 -4.99 -18.08 -1.92
CA ILE A 57 -5.00 -19.38 -2.60
C ILE A 57 -5.04 -19.10 -4.09
N ALA A 58 -4.06 -19.56 -4.83
CA ALA A 58 -4.01 -19.45 -6.28
C ALA A 58 -3.91 -20.85 -6.91
N LYS A 59 -4.53 -21.05 -8.05
CA LYS A 59 -4.33 -22.28 -8.82
C LYS A 59 -2.94 -22.28 -9.45
N LYS A 60 -2.33 -23.45 -9.54
CA LYS A 60 -0.97 -23.63 -10.07
C LYS A 60 -0.87 -23.15 -11.54
N ASN A 61 -1.92 -23.36 -12.32
CA ASN A 61 -1.99 -22.83 -13.68
C ASN A 61 -2.79 -21.53 -13.68
N ALA A 62 -2.18 -20.47 -14.18
CA ALA A 62 -2.80 -19.15 -14.25
C ALA A 62 -4.09 -19.12 -15.11
N LYS A 63 -4.26 -20.10 -16.02
CA LYS A 63 -5.46 -20.25 -16.86
C LYS A 63 -6.66 -20.84 -16.13
N ASP A 64 -6.44 -21.53 -15.01
CA ASP A 64 -7.51 -22.20 -14.27
C ASP A 64 -8.19 -21.24 -13.31
N LEU A 65 -9.46 -20.97 -13.55
CA LEU A 65 -10.29 -20.18 -12.65
C LEU A 65 -10.89 -21.05 -11.53
N PHE A 66 -11.09 -20.48 -10.38
CA PHE A 66 -11.88 -21.10 -9.31
C PHE A 66 -13.34 -21.13 -9.69
N LYS A 67 -13.98 -22.29 -9.54
CA LYS A 67 -15.44 -22.41 -9.65
C LYS A 67 -16.08 -22.02 -8.33
N LYS A 68 -17.35 -21.61 -8.37
CA LYS A 68 -18.11 -21.29 -7.14
C LYS A 68 -18.20 -22.49 -6.18
N GLU A 69 -18.18 -23.69 -6.73
CA GLU A 69 -18.21 -24.95 -5.98
C GLU A 69 -16.97 -25.11 -5.12
N ASP A 70 -15.79 -24.79 -5.68
CA ASP A 70 -14.49 -24.87 -4.98
C ASP A 70 -14.46 -23.97 -3.73
N LEU A 71 -15.23 -22.88 -3.74
CA LEU A 71 -15.29 -21.92 -2.65
C LEU A 71 -16.30 -22.26 -1.56
N LYS A 72 -17.21 -23.23 -1.81
CA LYS A 72 -18.24 -23.59 -0.83
C LYS A 72 -17.62 -24.21 0.42
N GLU A 73 -16.63 -25.06 0.25
CA GLU A 73 -15.98 -25.76 1.36
C GLU A 73 -15.21 -24.79 2.27
N LEU A 74 -14.64 -23.72 1.70
CA LEU A 74 -13.92 -22.71 2.46
C LEU A 74 -14.82 -21.94 3.44
N LYS A 75 -16.12 -21.84 3.17
CA LYS A 75 -17.08 -21.17 4.06
C LYS A 75 -17.34 -21.91 5.37
N TYR A 76 -17.03 -23.19 5.42
CA TYR A 76 -17.21 -24.02 6.61
C TYR A 76 -15.97 -24.05 7.51
N ILE A 77 -14.88 -23.46 7.07
CA ILE A 77 -13.66 -23.37 7.88
C ILE A 77 -13.92 -22.33 8.99
N LYS A 78 -13.78 -22.80 10.23
CA LYS A 78 -13.88 -21.94 11.40
C LYS A 78 -12.81 -20.85 11.35
N ASP A 79 -13.15 -19.64 11.79
CA ASP A 79 -12.24 -18.49 11.84
C ASP A 79 -11.92 -17.82 10.48
N ILE A 80 -12.72 -18.10 9.44
CA ILE A 80 -12.73 -17.30 8.20
C ILE A 80 -13.85 -16.28 8.30
N ASP A 81 -13.50 -15.01 8.43
CA ASP A 81 -14.46 -13.92 8.47
C ASP A 81 -15.00 -13.60 7.08
N GLU A 82 -14.16 -13.63 6.05
CA GLU A 82 -14.56 -13.26 4.72
C GLU A 82 -13.69 -13.91 3.63
N ILE A 83 -14.32 -14.24 2.52
CA ILE A 83 -13.67 -14.74 1.31
C ILE A 83 -13.83 -13.68 0.22
N THR A 84 -12.73 -13.17 -0.28
CA THR A 84 -12.69 -12.24 -1.42
C THR A 84 -12.11 -12.96 -2.63
N THR A 85 -12.69 -12.69 -3.79
CA THR A 85 -12.18 -13.22 -5.06
C THR A 85 -11.50 -12.09 -5.83
N GLU A 86 -10.31 -12.36 -6.33
CA GLU A 86 -9.53 -11.45 -7.14
C GLU A 86 -9.16 -12.14 -8.45
N TYR A 87 -9.03 -11.37 -9.51
CA TYR A 87 -8.58 -11.85 -10.81
C TYR A 87 -7.47 -10.95 -11.34
N ASN A 88 -6.37 -11.58 -11.72
CA ASN A 88 -5.25 -10.93 -12.38
C ASN A 88 -5.25 -11.30 -13.85
N GLY A 89 -5.19 -10.32 -14.71
CA GLY A 89 -5.17 -10.52 -16.15
C GLY A 89 -4.45 -9.41 -16.87
N THR A 90 -4.45 -9.52 -18.18
CA THR A 90 -3.85 -8.53 -19.08
C THR A 90 -4.91 -8.01 -20.02
N ALA A 91 -4.88 -6.71 -20.28
CA ALA A 91 -5.71 -6.10 -21.31
C ALA A 91 -4.89 -5.21 -22.23
N LYS A 92 -5.40 -5.01 -23.41
CA LYS A 92 -4.89 -4.01 -24.34
C LYS A 92 -5.68 -2.72 -24.16
N LEU A 93 -4.95 -1.65 -23.90
CA LEU A 93 -5.52 -0.31 -23.81
C LEU A 93 -5.74 0.21 -25.24
N THR A 94 -6.99 0.49 -25.59
CA THR A 94 -7.37 0.97 -26.91
C THR A 94 -7.55 2.48 -26.98
N SER A 95 -7.87 3.11 -25.85
CA SER A 95 -8.16 4.54 -25.75
C SER A 95 -7.02 5.39 -25.21
N GLY A 96 -5.78 4.95 -25.28
CA GLY A 96 -4.66 5.73 -24.77
C GLY A 96 -3.29 5.03 -24.93
N ASN A 97 -2.28 5.64 -24.36
CA ASN A 97 -0.91 5.15 -24.38
C ASN A 97 -0.48 4.67 -23.01
N VAL A 98 0.17 3.52 -22.96
CA VAL A 98 0.72 2.98 -21.71
C VAL A 98 1.88 3.83 -21.23
N PHE A 99 1.98 3.97 -19.92
CA PHE A 99 3.12 4.58 -19.27
C PHE A 99 4.24 3.51 -19.17
N ALA A 100 5.31 3.75 -19.89
CA ALA A 100 6.55 2.99 -19.68
C ALA A 100 7.14 3.50 -18.37
N GLY A 101 7.14 2.69 -17.31
CA GLY A 101 7.76 3.05 -16.03
C GLY A 101 9.22 3.45 -16.19
N ASP A 102 9.87 3.89 -15.11
CA ASP A 102 11.29 4.30 -15.07
C ASP A 102 12.27 3.13 -15.33
N GLN A 103 11.97 2.30 -16.30
CA GLN A 103 12.87 1.23 -16.71
C GLN A 103 14.06 1.82 -17.45
N LYS A 104 15.27 1.56 -16.94
CA LYS A 104 16.53 2.01 -17.54
C LYS A 104 16.79 1.41 -18.93
N VAL A 105 16.14 0.30 -19.25
CA VAL A 105 16.24 -0.39 -20.55
C VAL A 105 14.87 -0.42 -21.20
N GLN A 106 14.66 0.38 -22.21
CA GLN A 106 13.49 0.30 -23.08
C GLN A 106 13.83 -0.62 -24.25
N ARG A 107 12.96 -1.58 -24.51
CA ARG A 107 13.08 -2.42 -25.69
C ARG A 107 12.34 -1.76 -26.84
N ASP A 108 13.07 -1.37 -27.89
CA ASP A 108 12.50 -0.77 -29.09
C ASP A 108 11.91 -1.82 -30.05
N ASP A 109 12.29 -3.09 -29.83
CA ASP A 109 11.90 -4.25 -30.66
C ASP A 109 10.57 -4.91 -30.23
N VAL A 110 9.79 -4.25 -29.37
CA VAL A 110 8.49 -4.79 -28.94
C VAL A 110 7.49 -4.78 -30.09
N PRO A 111 6.93 -5.93 -30.48
CA PRO A 111 5.89 -6.02 -31.50
C PRO A 111 4.72 -5.06 -31.21
N GLN A 112 4.10 -4.52 -32.25
CA GLN A 112 2.98 -3.57 -32.10
C GLN A 112 1.80 -4.15 -31.31
N ASP A 113 1.60 -5.48 -31.40
CA ASP A 113 0.52 -6.17 -30.70
C ASP A 113 0.75 -6.22 -29.18
N LEU A 114 1.99 -6.15 -28.73
CA LEU A 114 2.37 -6.14 -27.33
C LEU A 114 2.53 -4.72 -26.78
N LYS A 115 2.44 -3.71 -27.63
CA LYS A 115 2.36 -2.32 -27.17
C LYS A 115 0.98 -2.07 -26.59
N ASN A 116 0.92 -1.20 -25.58
CA ASN A 116 -0.30 -0.83 -24.86
C ASN A 116 -0.96 -1.96 -24.05
N LEU A 117 -0.17 -2.95 -23.61
CA LEU A 117 -0.65 -3.92 -22.63
C LEU A 117 -0.60 -3.33 -21.22
N VAL A 118 -1.67 -3.55 -20.48
CA VAL A 118 -1.79 -3.15 -19.07
C VAL A 118 -2.16 -4.37 -18.24
N ALA A 119 -1.56 -4.48 -17.07
CA ALA A 119 -1.99 -5.46 -16.08
C ALA A 119 -3.32 -5.00 -15.45
N ILE A 120 -4.25 -5.91 -15.36
CA ILE A 120 -5.54 -5.68 -14.71
C ILE A 120 -5.60 -6.50 -13.44
N HIS A 121 -6.04 -5.86 -12.39
CA HIS A 121 -6.33 -6.47 -11.11
C HIS A 121 -7.80 -6.24 -10.77
N ALA A 122 -8.64 -7.24 -11.01
CA ALA A 122 -10.06 -7.12 -10.74
C ALA A 122 -10.36 -7.54 -9.29
N VAL A 123 -11.06 -6.69 -8.59
CA VAL A 123 -11.43 -6.86 -7.18
C VAL A 123 -12.90 -6.54 -6.96
N THR A 124 -13.53 -7.22 -6.03
CA THR A 124 -14.93 -6.93 -5.66
C THR A 124 -15.05 -5.61 -4.90
N GLU A 125 -14.08 -5.32 -4.04
CA GLU A 125 -14.00 -4.10 -3.25
C GLU A 125 -12.54 -3.70 -3.04
N SER A 126 -12.18 -2.47 -3.39
CA SER A 126 -10.80 -1.99 -3.24
C SER A 126 -10.30 -2.06 -1.79
N LYS A 127 -11.15 -1.73 -0.81
CA LYS A 127 -10.78 -1.73 0.60
C LYS A 127 -10.34 -3.09 1.14
N LYS A 128 -10.73 -4.18 0.49
CA LYS A 128 -10.42 -5.55 0.90
C LYS A 128 -9.13 -6.07 0.28
N ASN A 129 -8.70 -5.47 -0.80
CA ASN A 129 -7.45 -5.81 -1.45
C ASN A 129 -6.25 -5.47 -0.55
N LEU A 130 -5.27 -6.37 -0.51
CA LEU A 130 -4.10 -6.27 0.37
C LEU A 130 -3.31 -4.99 0.15
N LEU A 131 -3.16 -4.53 -1.10
CA LEU A 131 -2.39 -3.32 -1.42
C LEU A 131 -3.03 -2.05 -0.86
N PHE A 132 -4.37 -1.97 -0.86
CA PHE A 132 -5.09 -0.88 -0.22
C PHE A 132 -5.11 -0.99 1.31
N ARG A 133 -5.21 -2.21 1.85
CA ARG A 133 -5.18 -2.44 3.30
C ARG A 133 -3.83 -2.11 3.92
N SER A 134 -2.75 -2.40 3.20
CA SER A 134 -1.38 -2.08 3.63
C SER A 134 -0.96 -0.64 3.39
N ASN A 135 -1.87 0.20 2.84
CA ASN A 135 -1.58 1.57 2.39
C ASN A 135 -0.46 1.66 1.32
N ALA A 136 -0.14 0.55 0.65
CA ALA A 136 0.74 0.58 -0.51
C ALA A 136 0.08 1.33 -1.69
N PHE A 137 -1.25 1.21 -1.80
CA PHE A 137 -2.06 2.00 -2.72
C PHE A 137 -2.98 2.93 -1.94
N MET A 138 -3.01 4.19 -2.34
CA MET A 138 -3.92 5.20 -1.83
C MET A 138 -4.71 5.80 -3.00
N ILE A 139 -5.94 6.19 -2.72
CA ILE A 139 -6.79 6.87 -3.70
C ILE A 139 -6.49 8.37 -3.59
N ASP A 140 -5.98 8.94 -4.68
CA ASP A 140 -5.65 10.37 -4.76
C ASP A 140 -6.93 11.18 -5.09
N GLU A 141 -7.68 10.73 -6.08
CA GLU A 141 -8.93 11.37 -6.50
C GLU A 141 -10.05 10.33 -6.66
N GLY A 142 -11.27 10.74 -6.42
CA GLY A 142 -12.45 9.90 -6.56
C GLY A 142 -12.69 8.97 -5.37
N ARG A 143 -13.07 7.73 -5.64
CA ARG A 143 -13.38 6.72 -4.62
C ARG A 143 -12.98 5.31 -5.04
N GLY A 144 -12.79 4.44 -4.07
CA GLY A 144 -12.56 3.00 -4.29
C GLY A 144 -13.77 2.28 -4.90
N ILE A 145 -13.48 1.14 -5.51
CA ILE A 145 -14.49 0.22 -6.01
C ILE A 145 -15.25 -0.38 -4.82
N ARG A 146 -16.58 -0.46 -4.93
CA ARG A 146 -17.51 -1.01 -3.94
C ARG A 146 -18.26 -2.21 -4.51
N LYS A 147 -18.72 -3.07 -3.65
CA LYS A 147 -19.58 -4.20 -4.04
C LYS A 147 -20.79 -3.71 -4.83
N GLY A 148 -20.97 -4.27 -6.02
CA GLY A 148 -22.04 -3.90 -6.94
C GLY A 148 -21.67 -2.84 -7.98
N ASP A 149 -20.50 -2.20 -7.91
CA ASP A 149 -20.01 -1.35 -8.98
C ASP A 149 -19.81 -2.20 -10.26
N LYS A 150 -20.26 -1.66 -11.39
CA LYS A 150 -20.07 -2.26 -12.71
C LYS A 150 -19.31 -1.27 -13.61
N TYR A 151 -18.38 -1.79 -14.40
CA TYR A 151 -17.61 -0.97 -15.35
C TYR A 151 -16.91 0.22 -14.69
N LYS A 152 -16.39 0.01 -13.47
CA LYS A 152 -15.58 1.00 -12.78
C LYS A 152 -14.14 0.53 -12.72
N VAL A 153 -13.22 1.46 -12.94
CA VAL A 153 -11.78 1.20 -12.91
C VAL A 153 -11.07 2.25 -12.07
N LEU A 154 -10.07 1.82 -11.33
CA LEU A 154 -9.09 2.68 -10.71
C LEU A 154 -7.83 2.65 -11.58
N VAL A 155 -7.32 3.80 -11.92
CA VAL A 155 -6.17 3.96 -12.80
C VAL A 155 -5.02 4.56 -12.03
N HIS A 156 -3.81 4.10 -12.32
CA HIS A 156 -2.61 4.71 -11.75
C HIS A 156 -2.49 6.18 -12.15
N LYS A 157 -2.17 7.05 -11.20
CA LYS A 157 -2.10 8.51 -11.37
C LYS A 157 -1.26 8.94 -12.58
N GLU A 158 -0.10 8.32 -12.76
CA GLU A 158 0.81 8.66 -13.86
C GLU A 158 0.23 8.27 -15.23
N LEU A 159 -0.49 7.14 -15.28
CA LEU A 159 -1.19 6.72 -16.50
C LEU A 159 -2.33 7.69 -16.85
N ALA A 160 -3.09 8.11 -15.85
CA ALA A 160 -4.16 9.10 -16.03
C ALA A 160 -3.61 10.46 -16.52
N LYS A 161 -2.53 10.95 -15.90
CA LYS A 161 -1.85 12.18 -16.33
C LYS A 161 -1.35 12.12 -17.76
N LYS A 162 -0.68 11.03 -18.15
CA LYS A 162 -0.15 10.86 -19.49
C LYS A 162 -1.21 10.92 -20.57
N ASN A 163 -2.40 10.41 -20.25
CA ASN A 163 -3.52 10.38 -21.18
C ASN A 163 -4.51 11.55 -20.99
N ASN A 164 -4.22 12.48 -20.08
CA ASN A 164 -5.10 13.59 -19.71
C ASN A 164 -6.51 13.13 -19.26
N TRP A 165 -6.62 11.95 -18.68
CA TRP A 165 -7.89 11.42 -18.18
C TRP A 165 -8.30 12.11 -16.89
N LYS A 166 -9.60 12.38 -16.81
CA LYS A 166 -10.27 12.96 -15.64
C LYS A 166 -11.21 11.94 -15.01
N LEU A 167 -11.67 12.25 -13.81
CA LEU A 167 -12.70 11.45 -13.15
C LEU A 167 -13.94 11.36 -14.07
N HIS A 168 -14.47 10.13 -14.15
CA HIS A 168 -15.64 9.77 -14.96
C HIS A 168 -15.41 9.65 -16.47
N ASP A 169 -14.18 9.81 -16.95
CA ASP A 169 -13.86 9.49 -18.35
C ASP A 169 -14.05 7.98 -18.59
N LYS A 170 -14.38 7.64 -19.83
CA LYS A 170 -14.50 6.26 -20.28
C LYS A 170 -13.18 5.77 -20.86
N ILE A 171 -12.77 4.59 -20.43
CA ILE A 171 -11.54 3.94 -20.89
C ILE A 171 -11.93 2.63 -21.55
N ASP A 172 -11.50 2.43 -22.78
CA ASP A 172 -11.75 1.21 -23.52
C ASP A 172 -10.59 0.24 -23.36
N LEU A 173 -10.90 -0.95 -22.88
CA LEU A 173 -9.97 -2.03 -22.61
C LEU A 173 -10.44 -3.30 -23.30
N ASN A 174 -9.56 -3.92 -24.07
CA ASN A 174 -9.79 -5.26 -24.62
C ASN A 174 -9.09 -6.29 -23.73
N LEU A 175 -9.87 -7.13 -23.07
CA LEU A 175 -9.33 -8.24 -22.29
C LEU A 175 -8.62 -9.21 -23.23
N ILE A 176 -7.38 -9.54 -22.92
CA ILE A 176 -6.68 -10.61 -23.59
C ILE A 176 -6.99 -11.88 -22.83
N SER A 177 -7.85 -12.70 -23.39
CA SER A 177 -8.02 -14.07 -22.97
C SER A 177 -6.83 -14.85 -23.51
N ASP A 178 -5.91 -15.23 -22.65
CA ASP A 178 -4.94 -16.26 -23.01
C ASP A 178 -5.73 -17.56 -23.26
N GLY A 179 -5.99 -17.85 -24.54
CA GLY A 179 -6.69 -19.02 -25.02
C GLY A 179 -6.00 -20.33 -24.65
#